data_73ec787d0de6c8879c54d26995f9964b
#
_entry.id   73ec787d0de6c8879c54d26995f9964b
#
_cell.length_a   1.000
_cell.length_b   1.000
_cell.length_c   1.000
_cell.angle_alpha   90.00
_cell.angle_beta   90.00
_cell.angle_gamma   90.00
#
_symmetry.space_group_name_H-M   'P 1'
#
loop_
_entity.id
_entity.type
_entity.pdbx_description
1 polymer ?
#
loop_
_entity_poly.entity_id
_entity_poly.type
_entity_poly.pdbx_seq_one_letter_code
_entity_poly.pdbx_strand_id
1 'polypeptide(L)'
;MAHEFLIKPKMANTSCSSTDRNKQENLYKSWMNNQQEELKELQNAVALARKNERNDVELNELLAKTVQNFQGYVNGRSRLARVDVSPFYAPTWCTPLENSVLWIGGCRPSSFIRLIYALCGIDIESRLAEYLQGIKIGDFGQLCGKQIVMIDKLQIQIIAEERKLSSRLASLQEDVVDQPIAKVAKNCDTEEGENENEPLNKHAHSMANLLEEADELRMKTLKEILGIVTPIQGVEYLAAAKRIRLCLQQWGKKREQEHSNN
;
A
#
# COMPACT_ATOMS: atom_id res chain seq x y z
N MET A 1 45.30 -38.90 1.13
CA MET A 1 45.52 -37.51 1.51
C MET A 1 44.61 -36.70 0.66
N ALA A 2 43.44 -36.32 1.22
CA ALA A 2 42.43 -35.48 0.55
C ALA A 2 42.68 -34.05 1.00
N HIS A 3 42.99 -33.17 0.04
CA HIS A 3 43.07 -31.73 0.28
C HIS A 3 41.64 -31.15 0.11
N GLU A 4 41.01 -30.81 1.23
CA GLU A 4 39.84 -29.92 1.26
C GLU A 4 40.28 -28.52 0.87
N PHE A 5 39.85 -28.06 -0.30
CA PHE A 5 39.88 -26.67 -0.67
C PHE A 5 38.61 -26.01 -0.13
N LEU A 6 38.72 -25.44 1.06
CA LEU A 6 37.74 -24.49 1.60
C LEU A 6 37.87 -23.14 0.83
N ILE A 7 37.07 -22.97 -0.20
CA ILE A 7 36.90 -21.68 -0.87
C ILE A 7 36.01 -20.82 0.04
N LYS A 8 36.59 -19.85 0.73
CA LYS A 8 35.84 -18.79 1.41
C LYS A 8 35.23 -17.88 0.35
N PRO A 9 33.91 -17.68 0.32
CA PRO A 9 33.33 -16.66 -0.58
C PRO A 9 33.80 -15.29 -0.13
N LYS A 10 34.42 -14.56 -1.05
CA LYS A 10 34.79 -13.14 -0.87
C LYS A 10 33.50 -12.32 -0.87
N MET A 11 33.02 -11.98 0.32
CA MET A 11 31.87 -11.07 0.48
C MET A 11 32.27 -9.68 -0.07
N ALA A 12 31.82 -9.37 -1.28
CA ALA A 12 31.87 -8.04 -1.82
C ALA A 12 30.69 -7.24 -1.24
N ASN A 13 31.02 -6.14 -0.55
CA ASN A 13 30.17 -4.99 -0.18
C ASN A 13 28.75 -5.26 0.38
N THR A 14 28.64 -5.98 1.48
CA THR A 14 27.39 -6.19 2.23
C THR A 14 27.00 -4.96 3.09
N SER A 15 27.81 -3.92 3.18
CA SER A 15 27.55 -2.74 4.02
C SER A 15 26.52 -1.75 3.43
N CYS A 16 26.40 -1.69 2.10
CA CYS A 16 25.45 -0.78 1.46
C CYS A 16 24.00 -1.27 1.57
N SER A 17 23.75 -2.57 1.40
CA SER A 17 22.40 -3.16 1.42
C SER A 17 21.71 -3.14 2.79
N SER A 18 22.45 -3.30 3.89
CA SER A 18 21.88 -3.26 5.25
C SER A 18 21.43 -1.86 5.65
N THR A 19 22.18 -0.83 5.26
CA THR A 19 21.85 0.57 5.56
C THR A 19 20.60 1.04 4.80
N ASP A 20 20.43 0.64 3.54
CA ASP A 20 19.29 1.05 2.73
C ASP A 20 18.03 0.30 3.13
N ARG A 21 18.12 -0.97 3.49
CA ARG A 21 17.02 -1.75 4.08
C ARG A 21 16.52 -1.13 5.38
N ASN A 22 17.42 -0.66 6.25
CA ASN A 22 17.05 0.06 7.47
C ASN A 22 16.33 1.37 7.18
N LYS A 23 16.70 2.10 6.12
CA LYS A 23 15.99 3.32 5.67
C LYS A 23 14.56 2.99 5.22
N GLN A 24 14.37 1.92 4.47
CA GLN A 24 13.05 1.47 3.99
C GLN A 24 12.14 1.08 5.16
N GLU A 25 12.66 0.29 6.09
CA GLU A 25 11.94 -0.11 7.30
C GLU A 25 11.59 1.10 8.18
N ASN A 26 12.51 2.05 8.35
CA ASN A 26 12.28 3.27 9.12
C ASN A 26 11.22 4.17 8.48
N LEU A 27 11.22 4.28 7.14
CA LEU A 27 10.18 4.99 6.40
C LEU A 27 8.80 4.36 6.67
N TYR A 28 8.71 3.03 6.61
CA TYR A 28 7.48 2.31 6.91
C TYR A 28 7.03 2.50 8.37
N LYS A 29 7.93 2.36 9.34
CA LYS A 29 7.62 2.54 10.77
C LYS A 29 7.13 3.97 11.06
N SER A 30 7.80 4.97 10.51
CA SER A 30 7.38 6.37 10.62
C SER A 30 5.98 6.58 10.02
N TRP A 31 5.72 6.01 8.84
CA TRP A 31 4.41 6.09 8.22
C TRP A 31 3.32 5.42 9.05
N MET A 32 3.60 4.24 9.65
CA MET A 32 2.64 3.54 10.52
C MET A 32 2.32 4.32 11.80
N ASN A 33 3.31 5.00 12.39
CA ASN A 33 3.08 5.88 13.53
C ASN A 33 2.18 7.06 13.15
N ASN A 34 2.43 7.69 12.00
CA ASN A 34 1.58 8.75 11.48
C ASN A 34 0.14 8.28 11.23
N GLN A 35 -0.05 7.01 10.77
CA GLN A 35 -1.42 6.46 10.60
C GLN A 35 -2.20 6.45 11.91
N GLN A 36 -1.54 6.18 13.04
CA GLN A 36 -2.21 6.15 14.34
C GLN A 36 -2.57 7.54 14.85
N GLU A 37 -1.70 8.53 14.64
CA GLU A 37 -1.95 9.92 15.02
C GLU A 37 -3.06 10.53 14.17
N GLU A 38 -2.97 10.37 12.85
CA GLU A 38 -3.98 10.86 11.91
C GLU A 38 -5.35 10.20 12.14
N LEU A 39 -5.39 8.91 12.51
CA LEU A 39 -6.67 8.26 12.87
C LEU A 39 -7.36 8.97 14.03
N LYS A 40 -6.61 9.33 15.07
CA LYS A 40 -7.17 10.06 16.22
C LYS A 40 -7.69 11.44 15.81
N GLU A 41 -6.92 12.16 14.97
CA GLU A 41 -7.30 13.48 14.45
C GLU A 41 -8.58 13.42 13.61
N LEU A 42 -8.67 12.44 12.69
CA LEU A 42 -9.84 12.21 11.86
C LEU A 42 -11.08 11.83 12.69
N GLN A 43 -10.93 10.96 13.69
CA GLN A 43 -12.03 10.57 14.57
C GLN A 43 -12.55 11.74 15.40
N ASN A 44 -11.66 12.59 15.91
CA ASN A 44 -12.04 13.81 16.62
C ASN A 44 -12.77 14.78 15.67
N ALA A 45 -12.30 14.95 14.45
CA ALA A 45 -12.95 15.79 13.44
C ALA A 45 -14.38 15.33 13.14
N VAL A 46 -14.61 14.00 12.98
CA VAL A 46 -15.96 13.44 12.81
C VAL A 46 -16.84 13.74 14.02
N ALA A 47 -16.32 13.56 15.24
CA ALA A 47 -17.08 13.82 16.46
C ALA A 47 -17.51 15.28 16.60
N LEU A 48 -16.61 16.23 16.26
CA LEU A 48 -16.90 17.68 16.27
C LEU A 48 -17.89 18.07 15.16
N ALA A 49 -17.70 17.57 13.94
CA ALA A 49 -18.59 17.86 12.82
C ALA A 49 -20.04 17.40 13.11
N ARG A 50 -20.21 16.25 13.77
CA ARG A 50 -21.54 15.77 14.18
C ARG A 50 -22.22 16.65 15.22
N LYS A 51 -21.46 17.46 15.96
CA LYS A 51 -21.98 18.47 16.90
C LYS A 51 -22.18 19.85 16.27
N ASN A 52 -21.96 19.99 14.96
CA ASN A 52 -21.88 21.26 14.23
C ASN A 52 -20.80 22.22 14.77
N GLU A 53 -19.75 21.68 15.37
CA GLU A 53 -18.61 22.44 15.93
C GLU A 53 -17.44 22.54 14.91
N ARG A 54 -17.57 21.96 13.71
CA ARG A 54 -16.56 22.01 12.64
C ARG A 54 -17.22 22.16 11.27
N ASN A 55 -16.64 23.03 10.44
CA ASN A 55 -17.18 23.35 9.13
C ASN A 55 -16.45 22.60 7.99
N ASP A 56 -17.00 22.65 6.77
CA ASP A 56 -16.45 21.97 5.60
C ASP A 56 -15.06 22.47 5.20
N VAL A 57 -14.69 23.71 5.50
CA VAL A 57 -13.36 24.25 5.20
C VAL A 57 -12.31 23.54 6.02
N GLU A 58 -12.52 23.42 7.33
CA GLU A 58 -11.59 22.72 8.24
C GLU A 58 -11.49 21.21 7.92
N LEU A 59 -12.61 20.59 7.50
CA LEU A 59 -12.60 19.20 7.07
C LEU A 59 -11.79 19.03 5.78
N ASN A 60 -11.92 19.92 4.80
CA ASN A 60 -11.14 19.90 3.57
C ASN A 60 -9.63 20.13 3.82
N GLU A 61 -9.27 21.02 4.75
CA GLU A 61 -7.88 21.20 5.16
C GLU A 61 -7.27 19.92 5.76
N LEU A 62 -8.05 19.22 6.60
CA LEU A 62 -7.63 17.95 7.18
C LEU A 62 -7.48 16.85 6.12
N LEU A 63 -8.41 16.77 5.15
CA LEU A 63 -8.32 15.87 4.01
C LEU A 63 -7.06 16.15 3.19
N ALA A 64 -6.81 17.41 2.85
CA ALA A 64 -5.63 17.83 2.10
C ALA A 64 -4.32 17.47 2.82
N LYS A 65 -4.22 17.75 4.14
CA LYS A 65 -3.10 17.38 4.99
C LYS A 65 -2.85 15.87 4.96
N THR A 66 -3.91 15.06 5.11
CA THR A 66 -3.81 13.60 5.12
C THR A 66 -3.33 13.04 3.77
N VAL A 67 -3.85 13.60 2.66
CA VAL A 67 -3.40 13.25 1.30
C VAL A 67 -1.94 13.64 1.09
N GLN A 68 -1.52 14.82 1.56
CA GLN A 68 -0.12 15.27 1.47
C GLN A 68 0.83 14.36 2.23
N ASN A 69 0.46 13.91 3.43
CA ASN A 69 1.27 12.98 4.21
C ASN A 69 1.42 11.63 3.49
N PHE A 70 0.36 11.13 2.86
CA PHE A 70 0.45 9.91 2.05
C PHE A 70 1.33 10.13 0.81
N GLN A 71 1.23 11.26 0.13
CA GLN A 71 2.12 11.63 -0.98
C GLN A 71 3.59 11.67 -0.54
N GLY A 72 3.88 12.21 0.65
CA GLY A 72 5.22 12.23 1.24
C GLY A 72 5.80 10.82 1.42
N TYR A 73 4.98 9.89 1.92
CA TYR A 73 5.35 8.48 2.05
C TYR A 73 5.62 7.83 0.68
N VAL A 74 4.74 8.02 -0.29
CA VAL A 74 4.90 7.51 -1.66
C VAL A 74 6.18 8.03 -2.30
N ASN A 75 6.46 9.33 -2.18
CA ASN A 75 7.69 9.95 -2.71
C ASN A 75 8.96 9.38 -2.03
N GLY A 76 8.88 9.09 -0.73
CA GLY A 76 9.95 8.44 0.02
C GLY A 76 10.21 7.02 -0.50
N ARG A 77 9.15 6.25 -0.74
CA ARG A 77 9.22 4.89 -1.31
C ARG A 77 9.84 4.88 -2.70
N SER A 78 9.37 5.73 -3.60
CA SER A 78 9.90 5.82 -4.97
C SER A 78 11.40 6.06 -4.98
N ARG A 79 11.89 7.00 -4.15
CA ARG A 79 13.34 7.27 -4.02
C ARG A 79 14.13 6.06 -3.54
N LEU A 80 13.64 5.35 -2.52
CA LEU A 80 14.33 4.18 -1.96
C LEU A 80 14.23 2.96 -2.89
N ALA A 81 13.13 2.80 -3.61
CA ALA A 81 12.94 1.73 -4.58
C ALA A 81 13.90 1.82 -5.78
N ARG A 82 14.34 3.02 -6.15
CA ARG A 82 15.36 3.21 -7.20
C ARG A 82 16.76 2.76 -6.77
N VAL A 83 17.00 2.62 -5.46
CA VAL A 83 18.25 2.06 -4.91
C VAL A 83 18.14 0.53 -4.81
N ASP A 84 17.07 0.04 -4.18
CA ASP A 84 16.75 -1.40 -4.09
C ASP A 84 15.23 -1.57 -3.98
N VAL A 85 14.64 -2.13 -5.02
CA VAL A 85 13.19 -2.31 -5.12
C VAL A 85 12.70 -3.59 -4.45
N SER A 86 13.55 -4.61 -4.38
CA SER A 86 13.17 -5.97 -3.97
C SER A 86 12.47 -6.03 -2.62
N PRO A 87 12.93 -5.30 -1.57
CA PRO A 87 12.27 -5.33 -0.27
C PRO A 87 10.86 -4.75 -0.26
N PHE A 88 10.47 -3.95 -1.24
CA PHE A 88 9.10 -3.44 -1.33
C PHE A 88 8.11 -4.48 -1.85
N TYR A 89 8.57 -5.48 -2.61
CA TYR A 89 7.74 -6.58 -3.07
C TYR A 89 7.61 -7.72 -2.05
N ALA A 90 8.63 -7.88 -1.20
CA ALA A 90 8.66 -8.87 -0.12
C ALA A 90 9.21 -8.25 1.18
N PRO A 91 8.46 -7.30 1.80
CA PRO A 91 8.93 -6.57 2.96
C PRO A 91 9.03 -7.45 4.20
N THR A 92 10.24 -7.50 4.79
CA THR A 92 10.50 -8.24 6.02
C THR A 92 10.06 -7.52 7.30
N TRP A 93 9.69 -6.24 7.17
CA TRP A 93 9.15 -5.43 8.26
C TRP A 93 7.62 -5.50 8.37
N CYS A 94 6.96 -6.16 7.42
CA CYS A 94 5.54 -6.47 7.47
C CYS A 94 5.33 -7.89 7.98
N THR A 95 4.22 -8.13 8.66
CA THR A 95 3.81 -9.48 9.07
C THR A 95 3.43 -10.33 7.85
N PRO A 96 3.45 -11.67 7.94
CA PRO A 96 2.98 -12.55 6.87
C PRO A 96 1.54 -12.24 6.42
N LEU A 97 0.66 -11.85 7.36
CA LEU A 97 -0.71 -11.45 7.02
C LEU A 97 -0.73 -10.17 6.18
N GLU A 98 0.08 -9.17 6.52
CA GLU A 98 0.19 -7.95 5.71
C GLU A 98 0.74 -8.27 4.32
N ASN A 99 1.76 -9.12 4.23
CA ASN A 99 2.36 -9.53 2.96
C ASN A 99 1.39 -10.28 2.06
N SER A 100 0.49 -11.09 2.63
CA SER A 100 -0.49 -11.88 1.86
C SER A 100 -1.53 -11.03 1.10
N VAL A 101 -1.70 -9.77 1.47
CA VAL A 101 -2.64 -8.83 0.83
C VAL A 101 -1.96 -7.75 -0.01
N LEU A 102 -0.63 -7.84 -0.21
CA LEU A 102 0.11 -6.90 -1.03
C LEU A 102 -0.16 -7.12 -2.52
N TRP A 103 -0.34 -6.03 -3.23
CA TRP A 103 -0.35 -5.96 -4.68
C TRP A 103 0.65 -4.88 -5.12
N ILE A 104 1.69 -5.26 -5.85
CA ILE A 104 2.78 -4.37 -6.28
C ILE A 104 3.24 -3.47 -5.12
N GLY A 105 3.76 -4.10 -4.06
CA GLY A 105 4.32 -3.44 -2.88
C GLY A 105 3.35 -2.64 -2.00
N GLY A 106 2.03 -2.71 -2.21
CA GLY A 106 1.05 -1.98 -1.41
C GLY A 106 -0.37 -2.51 -1.55
N CYS A 107 -1.36 -1.78 -1.06
CA CYS A 107 -2.75 -2.16 -1.24
C CYS A 107 -3.21 -1.96 -2.69
N ARG A 108 -4.17 -2.78 -3.11
CA ARG A 108 -4.77 -2.69 -4.43
C ARG A 108 -5.71 -1.48 -4.51
N PRO A 109 -5.61 -0.60 -5.52
CA PRO A 109 -6.44 0.61 -5.60
C PRO A 109 -7.95 0.35 -5.58
N SER A 110 -8.42 -0.74 -6.22
CA SER A 110 -9.84 -1.13 -6.18
C SER A 110 -10.34 -1.45 -4.77
N SER A 111 -9.45 -1.77 -3.83
CA SER A 111 -9.84 -1.96 -2.42
C SER A 111 -10.30 -0.66 -1.76
N PHE A 112 -9.84 0.50 -2.23
CA PHE A 112 -10.29 1.81 -1.78
C PHE A 112 -11.78 2.01 -2.08
N ILE A 113 -12.20 1.61 -3.28
CA ILE A 113 -13.59 1.71 -3.71
C ILE A 113 -14.45 0.66 -2.99
N ARG A 114 -13.92 -0.56 -2.80
CA ARG A 114 -14.61 -1.59 -2.03
C ARG A 114 -14.90 -1.16 -0.59
N LEU A 115 -13.99 -0.38 0.01
CA LEU A 115 -14.22 0.18 1.34
C LEU A 115 -15.43 1.11 1.36
N ILE A 116 -15.64 1.93 0.31
CA ILE A 116 -16.83 2.79 0.23
C ILE A 116 -18.10 1.94 0.25
N TYR A 117 -18.18 0.91 -0.59
CA TYR A 117 -19.36 0.02 -0.61
C TYR A 117 -19.57 -0.71 0.72
N ALA A 118 -18.47 -1.14 1.37
CA ALA A 118 -18.54 -1.77 2.69
C ALA A 118 -19.11 -0.82 3.75
N LEU A 119 -18.65 0.43 3.76
CA LEU A 119 -19.15 1.46 4.68
C LEU A 119 -20.64 1.78 4.42
N CYS A 120 -21.04 1.91 3.14
CA CYS A 120 -22.44 2.09 2.78
C CYS A 120 -23.30 0.87 3.20
N GLY A 121 -22.80 -0.35 3.01
CA GLY A 121 -23.51 -1.58 3.40
C GLY A 121 -23.69 -1.69 4.91
N ILE A 122 -22.65 -1.45 5.68
CA ILE A 122 -22.72 -1.44 7.16
C ILE A 122 -23.70 -0.40 7.66
N ASP A 123 -23.71 0.79 7.06
CA ASP A 123 -24.65 1.84 7.43
C ASP A 123 -26.11 1.47 7.10
N ILE A 124 -26.35 0.83 5.96
CA ILE A 124 -27.72 0.36 5.60
C ILE A 124 -28.19 -0.70 6.58
N GLU A 125 -27.35 -1.68 6.93
CA GLU A 125 -27.71 -2.73 7.91
C GLU A 125 -27.94 -2.14 9.31
N SER A 126 -27.07 -1.22 9.75
CA SER A 126 -27.23 -0.51 11.04
C SER A 126 -28.53 0.30 11.06
N ARG A 127 -28.80 1.04 9.98
CA ARG A 127 -30.01 1.86 9.85
C ARG A 127 -31.28 1.04 9.81
N LEU A 128 -31.24 -0.14 9.17
CA LEU A 128 -32.37 -1.05 9.18
C LEU A 128 -32.65 -1.53 10.59
N ALA A 129 -31.60 -1.93 11.33
CA ALA A 129 -31.73 -2.33 12.73
C ALA A 129 -32.23 -1.19 13.61
N GLU A 130 -31.81 0.04 13.37
CA GLU A 130 -32.18 1.23 14.11
C GLU A 130 -33.52 1.81 13.70
N TYR A 131 -33.86 1.77 12.40
CA TYR A 131 -35.22 2.07 11.92
C TYR A 131 -36.24 1.17 12.62
N LEU A 132 -35.87 -0.08 12.84
CA LEU A 132 -36.66 -1.05 13.63
C LEU A 132 -36.65 -0.76 15.14
N GLN A 133 -35.62 -0.06 15.65
CA GLN A 133 -35.45 0.34 17.07
C GLN A 133 -35.68 1.83 17.35
N GLY A 134 -35.93 2.65 16.33
CA GLY A 134 -36.21 4.08 16.45
C GLY A 134 -35.00 5.01 16.70
N ILE A 135 -33.78 4.58 16.40
CA ILE A 135 -32.54 5.33 16.64
C ILE A 135 -31.87 5.77 15.32
N LYS A 136 -31.35 7.00 15.23
CA LYS A 136 -30.65 7.54 14.03
C LYS A 136 -29.13 7.39 14.12
N ILE A 137 -28.46 6.84 13.10
CA ILE A 137 -26.98 6.79 13.02
C ILE A 137 -26.44 7.24 11.65
N GLY A 138 -25.29 7.95 11.67
CA GLY A 138 -24.24 8.14 10.65
C GLY A 138 -24.59 8.69 9.26
N ASP A 139 -23.69 9.51 8.69
CA ASP A 139 -23.90 10.18 7.40
C ASP A 139 -23.35 9.43 6.17
N PHE A 140 -22.44 8.43 6.35
CA PHE A 140 -21.81 7.76 5.22
C PHE A 140 -22.79 6.92 4.37
N GLY A 141 -23.84 6.36 4.94
CA GLY A 141 -24.89 5.62 4.21
C GLY A 141 -25.76 6.50 3.30
N GLN A 142 -25.47 7.79 3.17
CA GLN A 142 -26.21 8.75 2.34
C GLN A 142 -25.45 9.15 1.07
N LEU A 143 -24.66 8.23 0.47
CA LEU A 143 -24.20 8.49 -0.89
C LEU A 143 -25.41 8.75 -1.79
N CYS A 144 -25.45 9.92 -2.40
CA CYS A 144 -26.53 10.22 -3.36
C CYS A 144 -26.33 9.39 -4.64
N GLY A 145 -27.41 9.22 -5.41
CA GLY A 145 -27.36 8.44 -6.65
C GLY A 145 -26.27 8.90 -7.63
N LYS A 146 -25.94 10.21 -7.66
CA LYS A 146 -24.85 10.75 -8.49
C LYS A 146 -23.48 10.25 -8.00
N GLN A 147 -23.23 10.24 -6.70
CA GLN A 147 -21.98 9.75 -6.12
C GLN A 147 -21.79 8.27 -6.42
N ILE A 148 -22.84 7.44 -6.28
CA ILE A 148 -22.80 6.01 -6.59
C ILE A 148 -22.39 5.80 -8.06
N VAL A 149 -23.06 6.48 -9.00
CA VAL A 149 -22.73 6.37 -10.44
C VAL A 149 -21.29 6.82 -10.73
N MET A 150 -20.77 7.84 -10.04
CA MET A 150 -19.39 8.29 -10.21
C MET A 150 -18.39 7.26 -9.65
N ILE A 151 -18.68 6.68 -8.49
CA ILE A 151 -17.87 5.62 -7.89
C ILE A 151 -17.83 4.36 -8.76
N ASP A 152 -18.98 3.95 -9.33
CA ASP A 152 -19.04 2.79 -10.25
C ASP A 152 -18.19 3.03 -11.50
N LYS A 153 -18.26 4.21 -12.10
CA LYS A 153 -17.41 4.58 -13.24
C LYS A 153 -15.93 4.55 -12.88
N LEU A 154 -15.58 5.12 -11.73
CA LEU A 154 -14.21 5.11 -11.22
C LEU A 154 -13.73 3.66 -11.03
N GLN A 155 -14.55 2.78 -10.47
CA GLN A 155 -14.21 1.37 -10.26
C GLN A 155 -13.83 0.67 -11.58
N ILE A 156 -14.62 0.87 -12.63
CA ILE A 156 -14.34 0.27 -13.95
C ILE A 156 -12.99 0.73 -14.48
N GLN A 157 -12.70 2.03 -14.39
CA GLN A 157 -11.44 2.61 -14.85
C GLN A 157 -10.24 2.06 -14.05
N ILE A 158 -10.34 2.05 -12.72
CA ILE A 158 -9.26 1.59 -11.84
C ILE A 158 -8.97 0.10 -12.04
N ILE A 159 -9.99 -0.75 -12.18
CA ILE A 159 -9.81 -2.17 -12.46
C ILE A 159 -9.11 -2.39 -13.81
N ALA A 160 -9.40 -1.58 -14.83
CA ALA A 160 -8.72 -1.66 -16.11
C ALA A 160 -7.22 -1.31 -16.00
N GLU A 161 -6.87 -0.24 -15.27
CA GLU A 161 -5.47 0.13 -15.02
C GLU A 161 -4.74 -0.92 -14.16
N GLU A 162 -5.37 -1.43 -13.11
CA GLU A 162 -4.82 -2.53 -12.31
C GLU A 162 -4.48 -3.77 -13.13
N ARG A 163 -5.34 -4.14 -14.10
CA ARG A 163 -5.09 -5.28 -14.98
C ARG A 163 -3.85 -5.06 -15.85
N LYS A 164 -3.65 -3.84 -16.39
CA LYS A 164 -2.44 -3.51 -17.16
C LYS A 164 -1.18 -3.66 -16.30
N LEU A 165 -1.17 -3.10 -15.09
CA LEU A 165 -0.02 -3.20 -14.19
C LEU A 165 0.22 -4.65 -13.74
N SER A 166 -0.84 -5.42 -13.47
CA SER A 166 -0.72 -6.84 -13.11
C SER A 166 -0.15 -7.69 -14.26
N SER A 167 -0.55 -7.42 -15.51
CA SER A 167 0.02 -8.11 -16.68
C SER A 167 1.50 -7.76 -16.86
N ARG A 168 1.88 -6.50 -16.65
CA ARG A 168 3.29 -6.10 -16.70
C ARG A 168 4.11 -6.74 -15.58
N LEU A 169 3.55 -6.87 -14.36
CA LEU A 169 4.22 -7.61 -13.29
C LEU A 169 4.47 -9.06 -13.70
N ALA A 170 3.46 -9.74 -14.27
CA ALA A 170 3.60 -11.12 -14.73
C ALA A 170 4.73 -11.25 -15.78
N SER A 171 4.75 -10.37 -16.80
CA SER A 171 5.84 -10.36 -17.78
C SER A 171 7.21 -10.15 -17.13
N LEU A 172 7.34 -9.20 -16.20
CA LEU A 172 8.62 -8.98 -15.49
C LEU A 172 9.05 -10.18 -14.64
N GLN A 173 8.10 -10.95 -14.10
CA GLN A 173 8.40 -12.18 -13.38
C GLN A 173 8.84 -13.31 -14.32
N GLU A 174 8.28 -13.38 -15.54
CA GLU A 174 8.68 -14.33 -16.58
C GLU A 174 10.07 -13.98 -17.16
N ASP A 175 10.41 -12.70 -17.30
CA ASP A 175 11.71 -12.23 -17.80
C ASP A 175 12.91 -12.80 -17.01
N VAL A 176 12.70 -13.21 -15.74
CA VAL A 176 13.77 -13.79 -14.90
C VAL A 176 14.31 -15.11 -15.45
N VAL A 177 13.46 -15.89 -16.15
CA VAL A 177 13.85 -17.16 -16.78
C VAL A 177 14.17 -17.02 -18.26
N ASP A 178 13.97 -15.83 -18.85
CA ASP A 178 14.22 -15.55 -20.26
C ASP A 178 15.60 -14.89 -20.49
N GLN A 179 15.97 -14.79 -21.77
CA GLN A 179 17.17 -14.06 -22.18
C GLN A 179 16.93 -12.54 -22.05
N PRO A 180 17.89 -11.73 -21.54
CA PRO A 180 19.28 -12.09 -21.27
C PRO A 180 19.58 -12.61 -19.85
N ILE A 181 18.62 -12.58 -18.91
CA ILE A 181 18.88 -12.96 -17.49
C ILE A 181 19.30 -14.44 -17.36
N ALA A 182 18.66 -15.33 -18.14
CA ALA A 182 19.04 -16.75 -18.16
C ALA A 182 20.50 -17.00 -18.62
N LYS A 183 21.12 -16.08 -19.38
CA LYS A 183 22.56 -16.16 -19.72
C LYS A 183 23.44 -15.87 -18.51
N VAL A 184 23.06 -14.92 -17.69
CA VAL A 184 23.80 -14.58 -16.45
C VAL A 184 23.86 -15.81 -15.54
N ALA A 185 22.74 -16.54 -15.38
CA ALA A 185 22.69 -17.74 -14.58
C ALA A 185 23.60 -18.88 -15.10
N LYS A 186 23.81 -18.99 -16.43
CA LYS A 186 24.71 -19.97 -17.02
C LYS A 186 26.20 -19.62 -16.83
N ASN A 187 26.51 -18.33 -16.72
CA ASN A 187 27.89 -17.85 -16.65
C ASN A 187 28.34 -17.56 -15.20
N CYS A 188 27.48 -17.83 -14.22
CA CYS A 188 27.73 -17.51 -12.80
C CYS A 188 28.97 -18.23 -12.22
N ASP A 189 29.45 -19.29 -12.88
CA ASP A 189 30.65 -20.07 -12.50
C ASP A 189 31.94 -19.56 -13.19
N THR A 190 31.86 -18.58 -14.11
CA THR A 190 33.02 -18.00 -14.81
C THR A 190 33.35 -16.64 -14.21
N GLU A 191 34.62 -16.45 -13.81
CA GLU A 191 35.12 -15.21 -13.17
C GLU A 191 35.22 -13.99 -14.10
N GLU A 192 34.51 -13.99 -15.23
CA GLU A 192 34.61 -12.92 -16.25
C GLU A 192 33.31 -12.12 -16.36
N GLY A 193 33.33 -10.85 -15.95
CA GLY A 193 32.52 -9.80 -16.57
C GLY A 193 31.78 -8.85 -15.64
N GLU A 194 32.31 -7.62 -15.54
CA GLU A 194 31.61 -6.45 -14.97
C GLU A 194 30.25 -6.12 -15.67
N ASN A 195 29.98 -6.74 -16.83
CA ASN A 195 28.77 -6.52 -17.65
C ASN A 195 27.61 -7.49 -17.34
N GLU A 196 27.79 -8.50 -16.50
CA GLU A 196 26.77 -9.51 -16.23
C GLU A 196 25.60 -9.00 -15.38
N ASN A 197 25.81 -7.94 -14.60
CA ASN A 197 24.77 -7.35 -13.75
C ASN A 197 23.79 -6.40 -14.51
N GLU A 198 24.09 -6.03 -15.75
CA GLU A 198 23.27 -5.07 -16.52
C GLU A 198 21.82 -5.56 -16.73
N PRO A 199 21.55 -6.84 -17.11
CA PRO A 199 20.19 -7.35 -17.26
C PRO A 199 19.40 -7.35 -15.95
N LEU A 200 20.05 -7.70 -14.82
CA LEU A 200 19.43 -7.69 -13.50
C LEU A 200 19.14 -6.26 -13.03
N ASN A 201 20.03 -5.33 -13.29
CA ASN A 201 19.84 -3.91 -12.99
C ASN A 201 18.68 -3.32 -13.81
N LYS A 202 18.58 -3.68 -15.09
CA LYS A 202 17.47 -3.29 -15.96
C LYS A 202 16.15 -3.85 -15.47
N HIS A 203 16.13 -5.11 -15.05
CA HIS A 203 14.95 -5.75 -14.45
C HIS A 203 14.54 -5.02 -13.16
N ALA A 204 15.47 -4.79 -12.23
CA ALA A 204 15.21 -4.07 -10.98
C ALA A 204 14.67 -2.65 -11.24
N HIS A 205 15.21 -1.95 -12.26
CA HIS A 205 14.71 -0.64 -12.67
C HIS A 205 13.26 -0.70 -13.20
N SER A 206 12.93 -1.73 -13.99
CA SER A 206 11.57 -1.96 -14.49
C SER A 206 10.59 -2.26 -13.36
N MET A 207 11.02 -3.03 -12.35
CA MET A 207 10.23 -3.29 -11.14
C MET A 207 10.02 -2.00 -10.33
N ALA A 208 11.04 -1.13 -10.21
CA ALA A 208 10.91 0.15 -9.52
C ALA A 208 9.92 1.10 -10.23
N ASN A 209 9.96 1.16 -11.56
CA ASN A 209 8.99 1.94 -12.34
C ASN A 209 7.56 1.41 -12.16
N LEU A 210 7.39 0.08 -12.14
CA LEU A 210 6.08 -0.53 -11.93
C LEU A 210 5.51 -0.21 -10.53
N LEU A 211 6.36 -0.20 -9.51
CA LEU A 211 5.99 0.20 -8.15
C LEU A 211 5.53 1.67 -8.11
N GLU A 212 6.26 2.57 -8.78
CA GLU A 212 5.94 3.99 -8.86
C GLU A 212 4.58 4.22 -9.55
N GLU A 213 4.34 3.59 -10.71
CA GLU A 213 3.06 3.67 -11.41
C GLU A 213 1.88 3.11 -10.58
N ALA A 214 2.12 2.04 -9.81
CA ALA A 214 1.11 1.52 -8.90
C ALA A 214 0.81 2.49 -7.75
N ASP A 215 1.82 3.21 -7.24
CA ASP A 215 1.63 4.24 -6.22
C ASP A 215 0.93 5.49 -6.79
N GLU A 216 1.23 5.89 -8.03
CA GLU A 216 0.50 6.94 -8.74
C GLU A 216 -0.98 6.58 -8.90
N LEU A 217 -1.28 5.33 -9.26
CA LEU A 217 -2.65 4.85 -9.38
C LEU A 217 -3.38 4.88 -8.02
N ARG A 218 -2.71 4.52 -6.92
CA ARG A 218 -3.24 4.63 -5.56
C ARG A 218 -3.59 6.09 -5.21
N MET A 219 -2.65 7.00 -5.46
CA MET A 219 -2.84 8.43 -5.20
C MET A 219 -3.97 9.02 -6.03
N LYS A 220 -4.01 8.68 -7.33
CA LYS A 220 -5.09 9.10 -8.23
C LYS A 220 -6.43 8.61 -7.72
N THR A 221 -6.56 7.32 -7.42
CA THR A 221 -7.79 6.71 -6.91
C THR A 221 -8.27 7.40 -5.64
N LEU A 222 -7.37 7.64 -4.67
CA LEU A 222 -7.71 8.32 -3.43
C LEU A 222 -8.23 9.74 -3.68
N LYS A 223 -7.54 10.52 -4.50
CA LYS A 223 -7.93 11.90 -4.82
C LYS A 223 -9.29 11.96 -5.54
N GLU A 224 -9.54 11.05 -6.48
CA GLU A 224 -10.82 10.97 -7.20
C GLU A 224 -11.96 10.58 -6.26
N ILE A 225 -11.75 9.62 -5.34
CA ILE A 225 -12.74 9.30 -4.31
C ILE A 225 -13.08 10.53 -3.47
N LEU A 226 -12.07 11.24 -2.95
CA LEU A 226 -12.28 12.41 -2.11
C LEU A 226 -12.93 13.58 -2.86
N GLY A 227 -12.78 13.64 -4.18
CA GLY A 227 -13.49 14.60 -5.05
C GLY A 227 -14.96 14.25 -5.31
N ILE A 228 -15.38 13.01 -5.08
CA ILE A 228 -16.77 12.54 -5.27
C ILE A 228 -17.59 12.68 -3.97
N VAL A 229 -16.97 12.38 -2.83
CA VAL A 229 -17.66 12.38 -1.54
C VAL A 229 -17.69 13.76 -0.88
N THR A 230 -18.60 13.99 0.05
CA THR A 230 -18.61 15.23 0.84
C THR A 230 -17.42 15.27 1.80
N PRO A 231 -17.00 16.44 2.32
CA PRO A 231 -15.88 16.55 3.25
C PRO A 231 -16.02 15.63 4.46
N ILE A 232 -17.18 15.56 5.09
CA ILE A 232 -17.41 14.67 6.23
C ILE A 232 -17.33 13.19 5.85
N GLN A 233 -17.91 12.80 4.72
CA GLN A 233 -17.78 11.45 4.18
C GLN A 233 -16.31 11.10 3.89
N GLY A 234 -15.53 12.03 3.35
CA GLY A 234 -14.10 11.86 3.10
C GLY A 234 -13.30 11.60 4.38
N VAL A 235 -13.59 12.34 5.46
CA VAL A 235 -12.94 12.17 6.77
C VAL A 235 -13.31 10.82 7.39
N GLU A 236 -14.57 10.41 7.35
CA GLU A 236 -15.05 9.10 7.82
C GLU A 236 -14.39 7.95 7.02
N TYR A 237 -14.31 8.09 5.70
CA TYR A 237 -13.64 7.15 4.82
C TYR A 237 -12.15 6.98 5.17
N LEU A 238 -11.40 8.08 5.32
CA LEU A 238 -9.99 8.03 5.68
C LEU A 238 -9.78 7.43 7.08
N ALA A 239 -10.64 7.75 8.04
CA ALA A 239 -10.59 7.15 9.38
C ALA A 239 -10.78 5.63 9.32
N ALA A 240 -11.75 5.15 8.52
CA ALA A 240 -11.98 3.73 8.32
C ALA A 240 -10.79 3.04 7.63
N ALA A 241 -10.23 3.65 6.57
CA ALA A 241 -9.06 3.12 5.85
C ALA A 241 -7.85 2.95 6.77
N LYS A 242 -7.55 3.97 7.61
CA LYS A 242 -6.46 3.90 8.58
C LYS A 242 -6.70 2.86 9.67
N ARG A 243 -7.93 2.75 10.16
CA ARG A 243 -8.31 1.72 11.15
C ARG A 243 -8.07 0.31 10.61
N ILE A 244 -8.51 0.03 9.37
CA ILE A 244 -8.28 -1.27 8.72
C ILE A 244 -6.79 -1.56 8.61
N ARG A 245 -5.99 -0.58 8.19
CA ARG A 245 -4.53 -0.74 8.07
C ARG A 245 -3.88 -1.10 9.40
N LEU A 246 -4.23 -0.40 10.48
CA LEU A 246 -3.72 -0.65 11.82
C LEU A 246 -4.19 -2.01 12.39
N CYS A 247 -5.46 -2.36 12.17
CA CYS A 247 -5.99 -3.66 12.57
C CYS A 247 -5.28 -4.81 11.85
N LEU A 248 -5.03 -4.68 10.54
CA LEU A 248 -4.32 -5.70 9.76
C LEU A 248 -2.93 -5.99 10.35
N GLN A 249 -2.18 -4.94 10.72
CA GLN A 249 -0.89 -5.10 11.39
C GLN A 249 -1.02 -5.78 12.77
N GLN A 250 -2.00 -5.35 13.57
CA GLN A 250 -2.23 -5.93 14.90
C GLN A 250 -2.61 -7.41 14.82
N TRP A 251 -3.49 -7.78 13.90
CA TRP A 251 -3.90 -9.17 13.67
C TRP A 251 -2.74 -10.02 13.16
N GLY A 252 -1.88 -9.46 12.29
CA GLY A 252 -0.68 -10.14 11.85
C GLY A 252 0.26 -10.45 12.99
N LYS A 253 0.57 -9.45 13.83
CA LYS A 253 1.42 -9.63 15.03
C LYS A 253 0.83 -10.64 16.02
N LYS A 254 -0.48 -10.60 16.24
CA LYS A 254 -1.14 -11.56 17.13
C LYS A 254 -1.00 -13.00 16.63
N ARG A 255 -1.20 -13.22 15.32
CA ARG A 255 -1.01 -14.55 14.70
C ARG A 255 0.42 -15.06 14.82
N GLU A 256 1.42 -14.20 14.61
CA GLU A 256 2.83 -14.58 14.79
C GLU A 256 3.13 -15.02 16.23
N GLN A 257 2.59 -14.29 17.22
CA GLN A 257 2.74 -14.66 18.63
C GLN A 257 2.07 -16.01 18.97
N GLU A 258 0.86 -16.26 18.43
CA GLU A 258 0.15 -17.52 18.61
C GLU A 258 0.93 -18.72 18.02
N HIS A 259 1.56 -18.54 16.86
CA HIS A 259 2.37 -19.59 16.22
C HIS A 259 3.74 -19.79 16.87
N SER A 260 4.29 -18.78 17.55
CA SER A 260 5.57 -18.89 18.27
C SER A 260 5.44 -19.56 19.63
N ASN A 261 4.22 -19.66 20.16
CA ASN A 261 3.91 -20.27 21.46
C ASN A 261 3.41 -21.75 21.35
N ASN A 262 3.25 -22.25 20.12
CA ASN A 262 2.94 -23.64 19.80
C ASN A 262 4.17 -24.37 19.22
#